data_19d9dfbde4926e8dc68ca4c14b74d622
#
_entry.id   19d9dfbde4926e8dc68ca4c14b74d622
#
_cell.length_a   1.000
_cell.length_b   1.000
_cell.length_c   1.000
_cell.angle_alpha   90.00
_cell.angle_beta   90.00
_cell.angle_gamma   90.00
#
_symmetry.space_group_name_H-M   'P 1'
#
loop_
_entity.id
_entity.type
_entity.pdbx_description
1 polymer ?
#
loop_
_entity_poly.entity_id
_entity_poly.type
_entity_poly.pdbx_seq_one_letter_code
_entity_poly.pdbx_strand_id
1 'polypeptide(L)'
;MDRRQFLTAMAGAGLATLLPATAEAATWLALGTRKVNGLLDADRIHVGSGWGKFRRIRLRIRGNDLFLHRVVVRFENGGEQRVNVNRFYPQGSYTAALDLDGDKRFIRHVSFVYGKFPNGQGATLIDLQGRR
;
A
#
# COMPACT_ATOMS: atom_id res chain seq x y z
N MET A 1 7.58 -13.99 -20.02
CA MET A 1 7.22 -14.66 -19.98
C MET A 1 7.07 -14.58 -19.87
N ASP A 2 6.89 -14.32 -19.38
CA ASP A 2 6.43 -14.68 -19.21
C ASP A 2 6.20 -14.72 -18.91
N ARG A 3 5.99 -14.52 -18.70
CA ARG A 3 5.62 -15.03 -18.27
C ARG A 3 4.99 -15.27 -18.56
N ARG A 4 4.62 -15.07 -18.48
CA ARG A 4 3.96 -15.78 -18.48
C ARG A 4 3.97 -16.45 -19.00
N GLN A 5 4.00 -16.44 -18.83
CA GLN A 5 3.92 -17.49 -18.98
C GLN A 5 4.14 -18.07 -19.04
N PHE A 6 4.07 -18.19 -18.76
CA PHE A 6 4.14 -19.27 -18.57
C PHE A 6 3.76 -19.77 -18.53
N LEU A 7 3.19 -19.81 -18.11
CA LEU A 7 2.76 -20.70 -17.83
C LEU A 7 2.28 -21.25 -18.24
N THR A 8 1.78 -21.35 -18.34
CA THR A 8 1.35 -22.15 -18.48
C THR A 8 1.38 -22.91 -18.74
N ALA A 9 1.25 -23.34 -18.72
CA ALA A 9 1.25 -24.26 -18.68
C ALA A 9 1.52 -24.92 -18.68
N MET A 10 1.48 -25.48 -18.28
CA MET A 10 1.63 -26.33 -18.11
C MET A 10 1.31 -27.01 -17.99
N ALA A 11 1.26 -27.04 -18.09
CA ALA A 11 0.80 -27.88 -17.99
C ALA A 11 0.33 -28.37 -17.25
N GLY A 12 0.11 -28.23 -17.13
CA GLY A 12 -0.71 -28.82 -16.55
C GLY A 12 -0.56 -29.28 -15.37
N ALA A 13 -0.57 -29.86 -15.24
CA ALA A 13 -0.76 -30.67 -14.21
C ALA A 13 -0.15 -30.21 -13.00
N GLY A 14 0.33 -30.73 -12.23
CA GLY A 14 0.87 -30.38 -10.95
C GLY A 14 1.08 -28.92 -10.64
N LEU A 15 0.90 -28.08 -11.62
CA LEU A 15 1.09 -26.66 -11.43
C LEU A 15 0.07 -26.06 -10.50
N ALA A 16 -1.06 -26.70 -10.39
CA ALA A 16 -2.10 -26.21 -9.50
C ALA A 16 -1.61 -26.05 -8.08
N THR A 17 -0.64 -26.81 -7.67
CA THR A 17 -0.14 -26.74 -6.30
C THR A 17 0.57 -25.43 -6.00
N LEU A 18 1.02 -24.71 -7.02
CA LEU A 18 1.68 -23.44 -6.82
C LEU A 18 0.71 -22.29 -6.71
N LEU A 19 -0.50 -22.47 -7.19
CA LEU A 19 -1.44 -21.38 -7.32
C LEU A 19 -1.85 -20.77 -5.99
N PRO A 20 -2.06 -21.51 -4.91
CA PRO A 20 -2.45 -20.88 -3.65
C PRO A 20 -1.44 -19.87 -3.16
N ALA A 21 -0.18 -20.20 -3.18
CA ALA A 21 0.85 -19.26 -2.75
C ALA A 21 0.95 -18.07 -3.69
N THR A 22 0.85 -18.32 -5.00
CA THR A 22 0.89 -17.25 -5.98
C THR A 22 -0.31 -16.32 -5.82
N ALA A 23 -1.49 -16.88 -5.66
CA ALA A 23 -2.69 -16.10 -5.49
C ALA A 23 -2.61 -15.24 -4.24
N GLU A 24 -2.11 -15.80 -3.16
CA GLU A 24 -1.95 -15.05 -1.92
C GLU A 24 -0.94 -13.92 -2.08
N ALA A 25 0.17 -14.17 -2.72
CA ALA A 25 1.17 -13.15 -2.95
C ALA A 25 0.64 -12.02 -3.84
N ALA A 26 -0.32 -12.32 -4.71
CA ALA A 26 -0.88 -11.36 -5.65
C ALA A 26 -2.07 -10.59 -5.09
N THR A 27 -2.40 -10.76 -3.81
CA THR A 27 -3.66 -10.23 -3.27
C THR A 27 -3.55 -8.87 -2.61
N TRP A 28 -2.66 -8.03 -3.06
CA TRP A 28 -2.66 -6.64 -2.66
C TRP A 28 -3.78 -5.91 -3.40
N LEU A 29 -4.73 -5.38 -2.63
CA LEU A 29 -5.88 -4.66 -3.17
C LEU A 29 -5.61 -3.18 -3.17
N ALA A 30 -5.97 -2.52 -4.26
CA ALA A 30 -5.86 -1.06 -4.36
C ALA A 30 -7.01 -0.44 -3.59
N LEU A 31 -6.71 0.25 -2.50
CA LEU A 31 -7.71 0.86 -1.64
C LEU A 31 -7.94 2.32 -1.95
N GLY A 32 -7.01 2.99 -2.59
CA GLY A 32 -7.16 4.37 -2.98
C GLY A 32 -5.84 4.99 -3.38
N THR A 33 -5.94 6.16 -4.00
CA THR A 33 -4.79 6.93 -4.44
C THR A 33 -4.96 8.37 -4.01
N ARG A 34 -3.88 8.99 -3.57
CA ARG A 34 -3.89 10.42 -3.21
C ARG A 34 -2.79 11.13 -3.96
N LYS A 35 -3.17 12.24 -4.57
CA LYS A 35 -2.21 13.15 -5.21
C LYS A 35 -1.75 14.15 -4.15
N VAL A 36 -0.46 14.28 -3.98
CA VAL A 36 0.11 15.14 -2.95
C VAL A 36 0.98 16.22 -3.62
N ASN A 37 0.73 17.46 -3.26
CA ASN A 37 1.38 18.61 -3.88
C ASN A 37 2.17 19.46 -2.89
N GLY A 38 1.90 19.34 -1.61
CA GLY A 38 2.54 20.18 -0.60
C GLY A 38 4.00 19.84 -0.39
N LEU A 39 4.78 20.81 0.07
CA LEU A 39 6.17 20.56 0.42
C LEU A 39 6.27 19.75 1.71
N LEU A 40 5.45 20.09 2.67
CA LEU A 40 5.31 19.33 3.91
C LEU A 40 3.84 19.38 4.28
N ASP A 41 3.19 18.24 4.32
CA ASP A 41 1.75 18.23 4.49
C ASP A 41 1.28 16.90 5.06
N ALA A 42 -0.01 16.84 5.34
CA ALA A 42 -0.66 15.65 5.81
C ALA A 42 -1.89 15.39 4.94
N ASP A 43 -2.07 14.17 4.57
CA ASP A 43 -3.19 13.74 3.75
C ASP A 43 -3.73 12.42 4.23
N ARG A 44 -4.92 12.06 3.76
CA ARG A 44 -5.49 10.76 4.12
C ARG A 44 -6.19 10.11 2.95
N ILE A 45 -6.24 8.80 2.99
CA ILE A 45 -7.03 7.98 2.08
C ILE A 45 -8.11 7.30 2.89
N HIS A 46 -9.35 7.55 2.53
CA HIS A 46 -10.49 6.96 3.21
C HIS A 46 -10.71 5.54 2.68
N VAL A 47 -10.89 4.58 3.58
CA VAL A 47 -11.13 3.19 3.21
C VAL A 47 -12.57 2.79 3.50
N GLY A 48 -12.93 2.71 4.77
CA GLY A 48 -14.27 2.34 5.19
C GLY A 48 -14.45 0.83 5.36
N SER A 49 -15.47 0.49 6.13
CA SER A 49 -15.71 -0.92 6.49
C SER A 49 -16.22 -1.76 5.34
N GLY A 50 -16.71 -1.15 4.26
CA GLY A 50 -17.19 -1.88 3.10
C GLY A 50 -16.14 -2.74 2.42
N TRP A 51 -14.86 -2.42 2.60
CA TRP A 51 -13.77 -3.23 2.08
C TRP A 51 -13.54 -4.52 2.87
N GLY A 52 -14.09 -4.65 4.08
CA GLY A 52 -13.81 -5.77 4.96
C GLY A 52 -12.54 -5.55 5.79
N LYS A 53 -11.98 -6.62 6.27
CA LYS A 53 -10.83 -6.59 7.17
C LYS A 53 -9.53 -6.82 6.42
N PHE A 54 -8.47 -6.20 6.93
CA PHE A 54 -7.12 -6.35 6.40
C PHE A 54 -6.15 -6.69 7.51
N ARG A 55 -5.05 -7.36 7.14
CA ARG A 55 -3.95 -7.69 8.06
C ARG A 55 -2.77 -6.76 7.85
N ARG A 56 -2.54 -6.31 6.61
CA ARG A 56 -1.38 -5.52 6.24
C ARG A 56 -1.76 -4.45 5.27
N ILE A 57 -0.99 -3.37 5.30
CA ILE A 57 -1.07 -2.32 4.30
C ILE A 57 0.34 -1.99 3.82
N ARG A 58 0.42 -1.36 2.66
CA ARG A 58 1.65 -0.74 2.16
C ARG A 58 1.27 0.42 1.27
N LEU A 59 2.25 1.29 1.02
CA LEU A 59 2.09 2.40 0.11
C LEU A 59 3.01 2.21 -1.09
N ARG A 60 2.54 2.66 -2.23
CA ARG A 60 3.35 2.75 -3.44
C ARG A 60 3.49 4.22 -3.81
N ILE A 61 4.71 4.63 -4.11
CA ILE A 61 5.02 6.00 -4.47
C ILE A 61 5.20 6.07 -5.98
N ARG A 62 4.41 6.94 -6.64
CA ARG A 62 4.46 7.10 -8.08
C ARG A 62 4.57 8.57 -8.45
N GLY A 63 5.00 8.81 -9.66
CA GLY A 63 5.00 10.14 -10.28
C GLY A 63 6.18 11.00 -9.86
N ASN A 64 6.63 10.91 -8.64
CA ASN A 64 7.73 11.68 -8.12
C ASN A 64 8.23 11.07 -6.82
N ASP A 65 9.35 11.57 -6.33
CA ASP A 65 9.93 11.11 -5.07
C ASP A 65 9.18 11.68 -3.87
N LEU A 66 9.33 11.04 -2.73
CA LEU A 66 8.64 11.44 -1.51
C LEU A 66 9.49 11.12 -0.29
N PHE A 67 9.49 12.01 0.69
CA PHE A 67 9.97 11.67 2.03
C PHE A 67 8.75 11.43 2.92
N LEU A 68 8.62 10.23 3.44
CA LEU A 68 7.49 9.86 4.28
C LEU A 68 7.91 9.90 5.74
N HIS A 69 7.27 10.79 6.50
CA HIS A 69 7.58 10.95 7.93
C HIS A 69 6.82 9.93 8.77
N ARG A 70 5.54 9.80 8.55
CA ARG A 70 4.69 9.01 9.45
C ARG A 70 3.45 8.52 8.73
N VAL A 71 2.99 7.33 9.12
CA VAL A 71 1.72 6.75 8.69
C VAL A 71 0.88 6.53 9.93
N VAL A 72 -0.39 6.88 9.89
CA VAL A 72 -1.34 6.66 10.97
C VAL A 72 -2.55 5.93 10.41
N VAL A 73 -2.82 4.75 10.95
CA VAL A 73 -4.00 3.97 10.57
C VAL A 73 -5.08 4.21 11.60
N ARG A 74 -6.25 4.66 11.15
CA ARG A 74 -7.42 4.80 12.02
C ARG A 74 -8.34 3.61 11.75
N PHE A 75 -8.65 2.86 12.79
CA PHE A 75 -9.53 1.71 12.70
C PHE A 75 -10.98 2.13 12.93
N GLU A 76 -11.90 1.29 12.46
CA GLU A 76 -13.33 1.59 12.60
C GLU A 76 -13.79 1.67 14.04
N ASN A 77 -13.14 0.95 14.93
CA ASN A 77 -13.47 1.03 16.36
C ASN A 77 -12.97 2.28 17.07
N GLY A 78 -12.33 3.18 16.32
CA GLY A 78 -11.78 4.43 16.87
C GLY A 78 -10.32 4.36 17.30
N GLY A 79 -9.73 3.17 17.35
CA GLY A 79 -8.33 3.01 17.69
C GLY A 79 -7.44 3.51 16.56
N GLU A 80 -6.16 3.72 16.87
CA GLU A 80 -5.21 4.11 15.84
C GLU A 80 -3.85 3.48 16.06
N GLN A 81 -3.12 3.31 14.97
CA GLN A 81 -1.77 2.78 14.98
C GLN A 81 -0.88 3.78 14.26
N ARG A 82 0.18 4.22 14.92
CA ARG A 82 1.13 5.18 14.38
C ARG A 82 2.44 4.49 14.07
N VAL A 83 2.99 4.80 12.91
CA VAL A 83 4.29 4.29 12.50
C VAL A 83 5.15 5.45 12.03
N ASN A 84 6.25 5.70 12.72
CA ASN A 84 7.23 6.68 12.28
C ASN A 84 8.11 6.00 11.25
N VAL A 85 8.08 6.52 10.03
CA VAL A 85 8.80 5.95 8.91
C VAL A 85 10.11 6.67 8.68
N ASN A 86 10.05 7.99 8.51
CA ASN A 86 11.19 8.89 8.31
C ASN A 86 12.16 8.37 7.26
N ARG A 87 11.63 8.13 6.06
CA ARG A 87 12.40 7.52 5.00
C ARG A 87 12.09 8.16 3.66
N PHE A 88 13.11 8.26 2.83
CA PHE A 88 12.98 8.67 1.45
C PHE A 88 12.54 7.50 0.57
N TYR A 89 11.58 7.75 -0.30
CA TYR A 89 11.11 6.79 -1.29
C TYR A 89 11.19 7.41 -2.68
N PRO A 90 12.00 6.84 -3.57
CA PRO A 90 12.00 7.29 -4.96
C PRO A 90 10.72 6.83 -5.66
N GLN A 91 10.39 7.52 -6.75
CA GLN A 91 9.23 7.12 -7.52
C GLN A 91 9.35 5.66 -7.95
N GLY A 92 8.22 4.96 -7.94
CA GLY A 92 8.16 3.55 -8.29
C GLY A 92 8.41 2.60 -7.13
N SER A 93 8.76 3.11 -5.96
CA SER A 93 9.06 2.24 -4.82
C SER A 93 7.81 1.94 -3.99
N TYR A 94 7.92 0.88 -3.20
CA TYR A 94 6.91 0.49 -2.21
C TYR A 94 7.49 0.66 -0.81
N THR A 95 6.63 1.00 0.14
CA THR A 95 7.02 0.88 1.54
C THR A 95 7.06 -0.59 1.93
N ALA A 96 7.72 -0.89 3.04
CA ALA A 96 7.59 -2.20 3.65
C ALA A 96 6.13 -2.43 4.05
N ALA A 97 5.71 -3.68 4.05
CA ALA A 97 4.37 -4.02 4.52
C ALA A 97 4.27 -3.74 6.01
N LEU A 98 3.19 -3.08 6.41
CA LEU A 98 2.91 -2.76 7.79
C LEU A 98 1.87 -3.74 8.33
N ASP A 99 2.21 -4.50 9.35
CA ASP A 99 1.27 -5.38 10.02
C ASP A 99 0.35 -4.54 10.90
N LEU A 100 -0.95 -4.78 10.77
CA LEU A 100 -1.93 -4.06 11.57
C LEU A 100 -2.03 -4.66 12.97
N ASP A 101 -2.12 -3.77 13.98
CA ASP A 101 -2.28 -4.20 15.35
C ASP A 101 -3.58 -5.01 15.49
N GLY A 102 -3.51 -6.14 16.16
CA GLY A 102 -4.66 -6.98 16.38
C GLY A 102 -5.02 -7.90 15.23
N ASP A 103 -4.16 -8.01 14.23
CA ASP A 103 -4.28 -8.92 13.08
C ASP A 103 -5.28 -8.39 12.05
N LYS A 104 -6.49 -8.94 11.95
CA LYS A 104 -7.48 -8.51 10.95
C LYS A 104 -8.30 -7.34 11.48
N ARG A 105 -8.26 -6.23 10.79
CA ARG A 105 -8.91 -5.01 11.24
C ARG A 105 -9.68 -4.32 10.11
N PHE A 106 -10.81 -3.71 10.48
CA PHE A 106 -11.48 -2.76 9.59
C PHE A 106 -10.77 -1.43 9.67
N ILE A 107 -10.41 -0.87 8.53
CA ILE A 107 -9.70 0.40 8.44
C ILE A 107 -10.70 1.49 8.07
N ARG A 108 -10.72 2.58 8.86
CA ARG A 108 -11.52 3.74 8.53
C ARG A 108 -10.78 4.61 7.51
N HIS A 109 -9.56 4.98 7.82
CA HIS A 109 -8.70 5.71 6.90
C HIS A 109 -7.23 5.53 7.28
N VAL A 110 -6.37 5.87 6.33
CA VAL A 110 -4.92 5.91 6.56
C VAL A 110 -4.47 7.33 6.25
N SER A 111 -3.81 7.95 7.23
CA SER A 111 -3.24 9.29 7.09
C SER A 111 -1.73 9.18 6.98
N PHE A 112 -1.12 10.13 6.31
CA PHE A 112 0.33 10.17 6.20
C PHE A 112 0.82 11.61 6.22
N VAL A 113 1.97 11.81 6.85
CA VAL A 113 2.69 13.07 6.87
C VAL A 113 3.93 12.89 6.02
N TYR A 114 4.14 13.80 5.10
CA TYR A 114 5.18 13.67 4.08
C TYR A 114 5.85 14.99 3.80
N GLY A 115 7.06 14.89 3.23
CA GLY A 115 7.74 16.01 2.64
C GLY A 115 7.98 15.72 1.18
N LYS A 116 7.74 16.71 0.33
CA LYS A 116 7.95 16.56 -1.10
C LYS A 116 9.30 17.14 -1.46
N PHE A 117 10.04 16.44 -2.32
CA PHE A 117 11.29 16.96 -2.81
C PHE A 117 11.02 17.91 -3.96
N PRO A 118 11.64 19.11 -3.93
CA PRO A 118 11.39 20.11 -4.96
C PRO A 118 12.19 19.85 -6.24
N ASN A 119 12.03 18.69 -6.83
CA ASN A 119 12.69 18.39 -8.08
C ASN A 119 11.88 18.86 -9.29
N GLY A 120 10.67 19.39 -9.06
CA GLY A 120 9.90 20.03 -10.10
C GLY A 120 9.25 19.11 -11.12
N GLN A 121 9.24 17.84 -10.89
CA GLN A 121 8.76 16.88 -11.89
C GLN A 121 7.29 16.48 -11.75
N GLY A 122 6.49 17.34 -11.17
CA GLY A 122 5.06 17.09 -11.07
C GLY A 122 4.63 16.53 -9.73
N ALA A 123 3.40 16.05 -9.70
CA ALA A 123 2.81 15.58 -8.46
C ALA A 123 3.29 14.19 -8.11
N THR A 124 3.38 13.94 -6.81
CA THR A 124 3.58 12.59 -6.29
C THR A 124 2.22 11.96 -6.05
N LEU A 125 2.09 10.71 -6.42
CA LEU A 125 0.89 9.91 -6.16
C LEU A 125 1.23 8.85 -5.14
N ILE A 126 0.37 8.71 -4.15
CA ILE A 126 0.49 7.67 -3.13
C ILE A 126 -0.67 6.73 -3.30
N ASP A 127 -0.37 5.47 -3.58
CA ASP A 127 -1.38 4.40 -3.66
C ASP A 127 -1.35 3.62 -2.36
N LEU A 128 -2.52 3.46 -1.76
CA LEU A 128 -2.67 2.62 -0.59
C LEU A 128 -3.12 1.24 -1.03
N GLN A 129 -2.42 0.23 -0.57
CA GLN A 129 -2.77 -1.16 -0.85
C GLN A 129 -2.95 -1.90 0.45
N GLY A 130 -3.93 -2.78 0.48
CA GLY A 130 -4.21 -3.62 1.63
C GLY A 130 -4.19 -5.09 1.27
N ARG A 131 -3.86 -5.92 2.25
CA ARG A 131 -3.85 -7.37 2.10
C ARG A 131 -4.64 -7.98 3.25
N ARG A 132 -5.56 -8.86 2.88
CA ARG A 132 -6.43 -9.56 3.84
C ARG A 132 -5.70 -10.65 4.62
#